data_6c7a8b640478234838df4725a8d4d8bf
#
_entry.id   6c7a8b640478234838df4725a8d4d8bf
#
_cell.length_a   1.000
_cell.length_b   1.000
_cell.length_c   1.000
_cell.angle_alpha   90.00
_cell.angle_beta   90.00
_cell.angle_gamma   90.00
#
_symmetry.space_group_name_H-M   'P 1'
#
loop_
_entity.id
_entity.type
_entity.pdbx_description
1 polymer ?
#
loop_
_entity_poly.entity_id
_entity_poly.type
_entity_poly.pdbx_seq_one_letter_code
_entity_poly.pdbx_strand_id
1 'polypeptide(L)'
;MSWLYRIGIGHRNRGFDAGRGVTKLDLPVVSIGNLSTGGTGKTPMVHRFVRILQDMGHHPVIAMRGYGAKAGEKGDEQQEHEMALPGVPIVAQPDRLAGLRSLLASSEGAAIDCVVLDDGFQHRKIARDLDVVLIDASRPPDRDALLPKGHLREPIESLTRAGMIVLTHAERVEEREITRLRALVARQNPDASVLVARHAWSGFVQHTRQDSGWVEEDVGIDELRDEVFRVVCGIGNADAFL
;
A
#
# COMPACT_ATOMS: atom_id res chain seq x y z
N MET A 1 7.11 26.78 -7.89
CA MET A 1 5.79 26.11 -7.99
C MET A 1 5.52 25.13 -6.83
N SER A 2 6.48 24.41 -6.27
CA SER A 2 6.27 23.49 -5.14
C SER A 2 5.77 24.18 -3.84
N TRP A 3 6.06 25.45 -3.61
CA TRP A 3 5.56 26.18 -2.45
C TRP A 3 4.04 26.41 -2.50
N LEU A 4 3.46 26.70 -3.68
CA LEU A 4 2.01 26.81 -3.87
C LEU A 4 1.33 25.46 -3.58
N TYR A 5 1.91 24.37 -4.06
CA TYR A 5 1.44 23.03 -3.77
C TYR A 5 1.47 22.74 -2.25
N ARG A 6 2.58 23.11 -1.55
CA ARG A 6 2.71 22.98 -0.09
C ARG A 6 1.62 23.76 0.66
N ILE A 7 1.32 24.98 0.23
CA ILE A 7 0.24 25.80 0.83
C ILE A 7 -1.12 25.13 0.63
N GLY A 8 -1.43 24.67 -0.59
CA GLY A 8 -2.69 23.98 -0.90
C GLY A 8 -2.88 22.71 -0.07
N ILE A 9 -1.86 21.85 -0.02
CA ILE A 9 -1.87 20.63 0.81
C ILE A 9 -2.00 20.98 2.30
N GLY A 10 -1.26 21.98 2.79
CA GLY A 10 -1.33 22.42 4.18
C GLY A 10 -2.70 22.95 4.56
N HIS A 11 -3.35 23.72 3.67
CA HIS A 11 -4.73 24.21 3.91
C HIS A 11 -5.74 23.04 3.96
N ARG A 12 -5.65 22.12 3.00
CA ARG A 12 -6.48 20.91 2.96
C ARG A 12 -6.31 20.07 4.22
N ASN A 13 -5.06 19.80 4.63
CA ASN A 13 -4.76 18.97 5.79
C ASN A 13 -5.28 19.61 7.09
N ARG A 14 -5.09 20.91 7.30
CA ARG A 14 -5.69 21.62 8.45
C ARG A 14 -7.21 21.48 8.50
N GLY A 15 -7.89 21.44 7.34
CA GLY A 15 -9.32 21.17 7.28
C GLY A 15 -9.68 19.80 7.89
N PHE A 16 -8.95 18.77 7.51
CA PHE A 16 -9.15 17.43 8.05
C PHE A 16 -8.69 17.30 9.51
N ASP A 17 -7.61 17.97 9.92
CA ASP A 17 -7.16 18.00 11.32
C ASP A 17 -8.23 18.61 12.24
N ALA A 18 -9.01 19.57 11.72
CA ALA A 18 -10.17 20.12 12.39
C ALA A 18 -11.46 19.28 12.25
N GLY A 19 -11.36 18.03 11.75
CA GLY A 19 -12.49 17.11 11.57
C GLY A 19 -13.43 17.45 10.41
N ARG A 20 -13.14 18.45 9.59
CA ARG A 20 -14.01 18.86 8.50
C ARG A 20 -14.05 17.83 7.36
N GLY A 21 -15.23 17.30 7.09
CA GLY A 21 -15.44 16.32 6.03
C GLY A 21 -14.85 14.93 6.33
N VAL A 22 -14.59 14.63 7.61
CA VAL A 22 -14.16 13.31 8.07
C VAL A 22 -15.38 12.54 8.57
N THR A 23 -15.57 11.33 8.08
CA THR A 23 -16.61 10.40 8.54
C THR A 23 -15.97 9.24 9.28
N LYS A 24 -16.45 8.94 10.48
CA LYS A 24 -16.11 7.73 11.21
C LYS A 24 -17.08 6.61 10.80
N LEU A 25 -16.54 5.43 10.52
CA LEU A 25 -17.32 4.20 10.35
C LEU A 25 -17.44 3.50 11.71
N ASP A 26 -18.43 2.64 11.84
CA ASP A 26 -18.62 1.82 13.06
C ASP A 26 -17.70 0.58 13.09
N LEU A 27 -16.82 0.45 12.10
CA LEU A 27 -15.82 -0.60 11.97
C LEU A 27 -14.41 -0.03 12.10
N PRO A 28 -13.45 -0.80 12.64
CA PRO A 28 -12.03 -0.44 12.61
C PRO A 28 -11.53 -0.19 11.19
N VAL A 29 -10.72 0.83 11.01
CA VAL A 29 -10.16 1.23 9.72
C VAL A 29 -8.64 1.30 9.81
N VAL A 30 -7.95 0.49 9.01
CA VAL A 30 -6.51 0.57 8.78
C VAL A 30 -6.27 1.23 7.43
N SER A 31 -5.44 2.26 7.40
CA SER A 31 -5.03 2.92 6.16
C SER A 31 -3.59 2.55 5.84
N ILE A 32 -3.34 2.04 4.65
CA ILE A 32 -1.99 1.77 4.14
C ILE A 32 -1.72 2.76 3.01
N GLY A 33 -0.63 3.50 3.12
CA GLY A 33 -0.29 4.51 2.13
C GLY A 33 1.17 4.94 2.21
N ASN A 34 1.52 6.00 1.50
CA ASN A 34 2.86 6.53 1.46
C ASN A 34 2.87 8.06 1.25
N LEU A 35 4.04 8.69 1.38
CA LEU A 35 4.21 10.13 1.14
C LEU A 35 4.47 10.46 -0.33
N SER A 36 5.01 9.52 -1.12
CA SER A 36 5.50 9.76 -2.48
C SER A 36 4.61 9.14 -3.55
N THR A 37 4.81 9.53 -4.79
CA THR A 37 4.34 8.79 -5.96
C THR A 37 5.33 7.65 -6.26
N GLY A 38 4.83 6.53 -6.81
CA GLY A 38 5.67 5.40 -7.24
C GLY A 38 5.53 4.15 -6.38
N GLY A 39 6.27 3.12 -6.75
CA GLY A 39 6.20 1.78 -6.16
C GLY A 39 6.92 1.70 -4.81
N THR A 40 6.21 1.97 -3.74
CA THR A 40 6.73 1.84 -2.36
C THR A 40 6.39 0.50 -1.69
N GLY A 41 5.86 -0.47 -2.46
CA GLY A 41 5.43 -1.76 -1.93
C GLY A 41 4.06 -1.73 -1.24
N LYS A 42 3.14 -0.82 -1.64
CA LYS A 42 1.79 -0.74 -1.04
C LYS A 42 0.99 -2.02 -1.23
N THR A 43 0.84 -2.49 -2.46
CA THR A 43 0.02 -3.66 -2.78
C THR A 43 0.43 -4.91 -1.97
N PRO A 44 1.72 -5.33 -1.96
CA PRO A 44 2.12 -6.45 -1.11
C PRO A 44 1.93 -6.19 0.39
N MET A 45 2.02 -4.95 0.83
CA MET A 45 1.76 -4.60 2.23
C MET A 45 0.27 -4.69 2.56
N VAL A 46 -0.63 -4.26 1.68
CA VAL A 46 -2.08 -4.45 1.81
C VAL A 46 -2.40 -5.94 1.91
N HIS A 47 -1.83 -6.78 1.02
CA HIS A 47 -2.01 -8.23 1.07
C HIS A 47 -1.54 -8.81 2.40
N ARG A 48 -0.39 -8.35 2.91
CA ARG A 48 0.15 -8.82 4.19
C ARG A 48 -0.76 -8.46 5.36
N PHE A 49 -1.25 -7.22 5.41
CA PHE A 49 -2.17 -6.79 6.48
C PHE A 49 -3.50 -7.52 6.43
N VAL A 50 -4.07 -7.70 5.22
CA VAL A 50 -5.32 -8.45 5.05
C VAL A 50 -5.16 -9.90 5.54
N ARG A 51 -4.07 -10.58 5.17
CA ARG A 51 -3.81 -11.95 5.64
C ARG A 51 -3.65 -12.01 7.16
N ILE A 52 -2.92 -11.06 7.77
CA ILE A 52 -2.79 -11.00 9.23
C ILE A 52 -4.17 -10.84 9.89
N LEU A 53 -5.03 -9.97 9.36
CA LEU A 53 -6.39 -9.80 9.89
C LEU A 53 -7.21 -11.08 9.75
N GLN A 54 -7.13 -11.77 8.59
CA GLN A 54 -7.79 -13.06 8.38
C GLN A 54 -7.28 -14.15 9.33
N ASP A 55 -5.95 -14.23 9.54
CA ASP A 55 -5.33 -15.18 10.48
C ASP A 55 -5.78 -14.91 11.93
N MET A 56 -6.14 -13.67 12.25
CA MET A 56 -6.74 -13.28 13.54
C MET A 56 -8.25 -13.53 13.61
N GLY A 57 -8.86 -14.04 12.54
CA GLY A 57 -10.29 -14.36 12.48
C GLY A 57 -11.18 -13.18 12.03
N HIS A 58 -10.60 -12.10 11.51
CA HIS A 58 -11.33 -10.96 10.98
C HIS A 58 -11.74 -11.15 9.52
N HIS A 59 -12.75 -10.38 9.09
CA HIS A 59 -13.29 -10.38 7.73
C HIS A 59 -13.10 -8.99 7.09
N PRO A 60 -11.89 -8.68 6.58
CA PRO A 60 -11.58 -7.37 6.04
C PRO A 60 -12.22 -7.12 4.67
N VAL A 61 -12.54 -5.86 4.39
CA VAL A 61 -12.80 -5.33 3.05
C VAL A 61 -11.66 -4.40 2.63
N ILE A 62 -11.23 -4.48 1.38
CA ILE A 62 -10.28 -3.52 0.79
C ILE A 62 -11.07 -2.38 0.14
N ALA A 63 -10.70 -1.13 0.43
CA ALA A 63 -11.26 0.03 -0.25
C ALA A 63 -10.15 0.84 -0.94
N MET A 64 -10.22 0.90 -2.27
CA MET A 64 -9.24 1.53 -3.14
C MET A 64 -9.89 2.54 -4.09
N ARG A 65 -9.08 3.32 -4.81
CA ARG A 65 -9.59 4.39 -5.69
C ARG A 65 -10.18 3.88 -7.01
N GLY A 66 -9.75 2.70 -7.47
CA GLY A 66 -10.20 2.17 -8.77
C GLY A 66 -9.65 3.00 -9.95
N TYR A 67 -8.34 3.19 -10.02
CA TYR A 67 -7.70 3.88 -11.14
C TYR A 67 -7.73 3.04 -12.42
N GLY A 68 -7.84 3.74 -13.58
CA GLY A 68 -7.62 3.14 -14.91
C GLY A 68 -8.73 2.24 -15.42
N ALA A 69 -9.75 1.92 -14.62
CA ALA A 69 -10.87 1.14 -15.08
C ALA A 69 -11.76 1.97 -16.03
N LYS A 70 -12.03 1.44 -17.23
CA LYS A 70 -13.12 1.95 -18.05
C LYS A 70 -14.45 1.58 -17.40
N ALA A 71 -15.51 2.30 -17.77
CA ALA A 71 -16.85 1.99 -17.23
C ALA A 71 -17.19 0.50 -17.46
N GLY A 72 -17.34 -0.26 -16.36
CA GLY A 72 -17.66 -1.68 -16.41
C GLY A 72 -16.46 -2.65 -16.45
N GLU A 73 -15.22 -2.15 -16.48
CA GLU A 73 -14.02 -2.98 -16.42
C GLU A 73 -13.35 -2.86 -15.04
N LYS A 74 -12.64 -3.92 -14.65
CA LYS A 74 -11.80 -3.90 -13.42
C LYS A 74 -10.42 -3.35 -13.76
N GLY A 75 -9.91 -2.47 -12.91
CA GLY A 75 -8.53 -1.98 -13.03
C GLY A 75 -7.50 -3.05 -12.66
N ASP A 76 -6.27 -2.90 -13.16
CA ASP A 76 -5.18 -3.87 -12.93
C ASP A 76 -4.90 -4.09 -11.43
N GLU A 77 -4.85 -3.00 -10.64
CA GLU A 77 -4.66 -3.09 -9.19
C GLU A 77 -5.79 -3.88 -8.49
N GLN A 78 -7.05 -3.72 -8.95
CA GLN A 78 -8.16 -4.49 -8.42
C GLN A 78 -8.02 -5.97 -8.74
N GLN A 79 -7.65 -6.31 -9.98
CA GLN A 79 -7.42 -7.69 -10.40
C GLN A 79 -6.28 -8.34 -9.60
N GLU A 80 -5.19 -7.60 -9.35
CA GLU A 80 -4.08 -8.06 -8.52
C GLU A 80 -4.53 -8.42 -7.10
N HIS A 81 -5.36 -7.58 -6.47
CA HIS A 81 -5.94 -7.89 -5.16
C HIS A 81 -6.85 -9.12 -5.20
N GLU A 82 -7.73 -9.24 -6.20
CA GLU A 82 -8.64 -10.38 -6.34
C GLU A 82 -7.89 -11.70 -6.54
N MET A 83 -6.79 -11.69 -7.30
CA MET A 83 -5.95 -12.86 -7.51
C MET A 83 -5.17 -13.25 -6.24
N ALA A 84 -4.61 -12.26 -5.53
CA ALA A 84 -3.79 -12.52 -4.36
C ALA A 84 -4.61 -12.85 -3.09
N LEU A 85 -5.87 -12.40 -3.03
CA LEU A 85 -6.75 -12.51 -1.87
C LEU A 85 -8.16 -12.98 -2.29
N PRO A 86 -8.28 -14.23 -2.75
CA PRO A 86 -9.58 -14.77 -3.16
C PRO A 86 -10.63 -14.67 -2.06
N GLY A 87 -11.82 -14.17 -2.40
CA GLY A 87 -12.94 -14.05 -1.46
C GLY A 87 -12.93 -12.81 -0.57
N VAL A 88 -11.91 -11.96 -0.64
CA VAL A 88 -11.91 -10.68 0.07
C VAL A 88 -12.71 -9.65 -0.74
N PRO A 89 -13.74 -9.02 -0.16
CA PRO A 89 -14.50 -7.99 -0.86
C PRO A 89 -13.63 -6.76 -1.17
N ILE A 90 -13.83 -6.16 -2.36
CA ILE A 90 -13.08 -4.99 -2.82
C ILE A 90 -14.03 -3.89 -3.27
N VAL A 91 -13.90 -2.71 -2.67
CA VAL A 91 -14.57 -1.48 -3.09
C VAL A 91 -13.57 -0.65 -3.91
N ALA A 92 -13.68 -0.69 -5.24
CA ALA A 92 -12.81 0.00 -6.16
C ALA A 92 -13.55 1.16 -6.84
N GLN A 93 -13.58 2.34 -6.18
CA GLN A 93 -14.22 3.54 -6.72
C GLN A 93 -13.69 4.83 -6.08
N PRO A 94 -13.78 5.99 -6.79
CA PRO A 94 -13.28 7.27 -6.30
C PRO A 94 -13.91 7.72 -4.99
N ASP A 95 -15.22 7.52 -4.81
CA ASP A 95 -15.91 7.76 -3.52
C ASP A 95 -15.95 6.47 -2.70
N ARG A 96 -14.82 6.16 -2.06
CA ARG A 96 -14.66 4.96 -1.21
C ARG A 96 -15.70 4.90 -0.09
N LEU A 97 -16.08 6.06 0.48
CA LEU A 97 -17.05 6.12 1.57
C LEU A 97 -18.43 5.68 1.10
N ALA A 98 -18.88 6.17 -0.07
CA ALA A 98 -20.16 5.77 -0.66
C ALA A 98 -20.16 4.27 -0.99
N GLY A 99 -19.07 3.75 -1.57
CA GLY A 99 -18.96 2.32 -1.87
C GLY A 99 -18.96 1.43 -0.63
N LEU A 100 -18.20 1.81 0.40
CA LEU A 100 -18.21 1.09 1.67
C LEU A 100 -19.61 1.07 2.31
N ARG A 101 -20.31 2.21 2.35
CA ARG A 101 -21.68 2.27 2.88
C ARG A 101 -22.65 1.37 2.10
N SER A 102 -22.54 1.35 0.79
CA SER A 102 -23.38 0.49 -0.07
C SER A 102 -23.12 -0.99 0.22
N LEU A 103 -21.83 -1.38 0.27
CA LEU A 103 -21.46 -2.77 0.56
C LEU A 103 -21.89 -3.20 1.96
N LEU A 104 -21.59 -2.40 2.98
CA LEU A 104 -21.92 -2.70 4.38
C LEU A 104 -23.42 -2.76 4.66
N ALA A 105 -24.25 -2.09 3.83
CA ALA A 105 -25.71 -2.17 3.90
C ALA A 105 -26.30 -3.38 3.17
N SER A 106 -25.49 -4.13 2.42
CA SER A 106 -25.92 -5.33 1.69
C SER A 106 -25.73 -6.60 2.50
N SER A 107 -26.33 -7.71 2.05
CA SER A 107 -26.12 -9.04 2.63
C SER A 107 -24.66 -9.52 2.50
N GLU A 108 -23.94 -9.09 1.46
CA GLU A 108 -22.54 -9.41 1.23
C GLU A 108 -21.63 -8.74 2.29
N GLY A 109 -22.03 -7.56 2.76
CA GLY A 109 -21.32 -6.82 3.79
C GLY A 109 -21.54 -7.28 5.22
N ALA A 110 -22.49 -8.18 5.46
CA ALA A 110 -22.92 -8.56 6.82
C ALA A 110 -21.82 -9.22 7.68
N ALA A 111 -20.86 -9.89 7.05
CA ALA A 111 -19.74 -10.53 7.74
C ALA A 111 -18.52 -9.60 7.91
N ILE A 112 -18.47 -8.45 7.23
CA ILE A 112 -17.32 -7.54 7.25
C ILE A 112 -17.23 -6.86 8.60
N ASP A 113 -16.06 -6.95 9.25
CA ASP A 113 -15.79 -6.40 10.58
C ASP A 113 -14.63 -5.39 10.62
N CYS A 114 -13.89 -5.21 9.54
CA CYS A 114 -12.83 -4.21 9.44
C CYS A 114 -12.58 -3.75 8.00
N VAL A 115 -11.96 -2.59 7.85
CA VAL A 115 -11.68 -1.94 6.56
C VAL A 115 -10.19 -1.70 6.40
N VAL A 116 -9.63 -2.06 5.23
CA VAL A 116 -8.27 -1.72 4.82
C VAL A 116 -8.33 -0.74 3.65
N LEU A 117 -7.85 0.47 3.85
CA LEU A 117 -7.76 1.49 2.80
C LEU A 117 -6.43 1.35 2.05
N ASP A 118 -6.48 0.98 0.78
CA ASP A 118 -5.31 1.02 -0.09
C ASP A 118 -5.11 2.44 -0.63
N ASP A 119 -3.85 2.89 -0.64
CA ASP A 119 -3.43 4.27 -0.91
C ASP A 119 -4.27 5.28 -0.09
N GLY A 120 -4.40 4.98 1.21
CA GLY A 120 -5.33 5.67 2.12
C GLY A 120 -4.77 6.94 2.75
N PHE A 121 -3.44 7.15 2.81
CA PHE A 121 -2.84 8.23 3.61
C PHE A 121 -3.31 9.62 3.23
N GLN A 122 -3.49 9.92 1.95
CA GLN A 122 -4.06 11.18 1.46
C GLN A 122 -5.58 11.20 1.47
N HIS A 123 -6.26 10.03 1.58
CA HIS A 123 -7.72 9.95 1.55
C HIS A 123 -8.32 10.15 2.94
N ARG A 124 -8.34 11.38 3.43
CA ARG A 124 -8.68 11.74 4.80
C ARG A 124 -10.18 11.88 5.09
N LYS A 125 -11.06 11.56 4.12
CA LYS A 125 -12.52 11.61 4.30
C LYS A 125 -13.06 10.52 5.23
N ILE A 126 -12.35 9.41 5.38
CA ILE A 126 -12.69 8.31 6.28
C ILE A 126 -11.74 8.39 7.47
N ALA A 127 -12.28 8.42 8.69
CA ALA A 127 -11.49 8.29 9.91
C ALA A 127 -10.80 6.92 9.94
N ARG A 128 -9.58 6.87 10.44
CA ARG A 128 -8.82 5.64 10.58
C ARG A 128 -8.35 5.47 12.02
N ASP A 129 -8.27 4.23 12.45
CA ASP A 129 -7.76 3.85 13.76
C ASP A 129 -6.25 3.62 13.71
N LEU A 130 -5.73 3.23 12.53
CA LEU A 130 -4.30 3.09 12.27
C LEU A 130 -3.94 3.61 10.87
N ASP A 131 -3.01 4.57 10.80
CA ASP A 131 -2.32 4.95 9.55
C ASP A 131 -0.96 4.25 9.48
N VAL A 132 -0.80 3.35 8.51
CA VAL A 132 0.46 2.69 8.16
C VAL A 132 1.08 3.42 6.98
N VAL A 133 2.26 4.00 7.18
CA VAL A 133 2.95 4.78 6.14
C VAL A 133 4.20 4.05 5.69
N LEU A 134 4.28 3.79 4.39
CA LEU A 134 5.44 3.15 3.79
C LEU A 134 6.45 4.19 3.35
N ILE A 135 7.71 3.94 3.68
CA ILE A 135 8.87 4.71 3.23
C ILE A 135 9.81 3.76 2.49
N ASP A 136 10.01 3.99 1.20
CA ASP A 136 11.02 3.29 0.42
C ASP A 136 12.41 3.71 0.91
N ALA A 137 13.15 2.76 1.50
CA ALA A 137 14.47 3.04 2.07
C ALA A 137 15.49 3.44 0.99
N SER A 138 15.30 3.00 -0.26
CA SER A 138 16.15 3.37 -1.38
C SER A 138 15.88 4.78 -1.93
N ARG A 139 14.69 5.35 -1.60
CA ARG A 139 14.25 6.69 -2.03
C ARG A 139 13.66 7.47 -0.85
N PRO A 140 14.48 7.84 0.14
CA PRO A 140 14.01 8.43 1.38
C PRO A 140 13.39 9.83 1.16
N PRO A 141 12.33 10.17 1.90
CA PRO A 141 11.56 11.40 1.68
C PRO A 141 12.32 12.69 2.00
N ASP A 142 13.36 12.64 2.81
CA ASP A 142 14.20 13.79 3.15
C ASP A 142 15.19 14.18 2.03
N ARG A 143 15.34 13.31 1.02
CA ARG A 143 16.15 13.56 -0.19
C ARG A 143 15.30 13.85 -1.42
N ASP A 144 13.99 13.99 -1.25
CA ASP A 144 13.04 14.25 -2.35
C ASP A 144 12.28 15.56 -2.08
N ALA A 145 11.58 16.05 -3.09
CA ALA A 145 10.83 17.29 -3.03
C ALA A 145 9.35 17.07 -3.28
N LEU A 146 8.53 18.03 -2.83
CA LEU A 146 7.10 18.04 -3.15
C LEU A 146 6.85 18.20 -4.64
N LEU A 147 5.77 17.58 -5.12
CA LEU A 147 5.25 17.78 -6.46
C LEU A 147 5.12 19.27 -6.79
N PRO A 148 5.33 19.68 -8.03
CA PRO A 148 5.75 18.87 -9.20
C PRO A 148 7.28 18.75 -9.35
N LYS A 149 8.09 19.23 -8.41
CA LYS A 149 9.55 19.27 -8.49
C LYS A 149 10.18 17.90 -8.17
N GLY A 150 9.57 17.15 -7.28
CA GLY A 150 9.94 15.80 -6.88
C GLY A 150 8.72 14.89 -6.86
N HIS A 151 8.77 13.84 -6.05
CA HIS A 151 7.74 12.80 -6.02
C HIS A 151 6.86 12.85 -4.77
N LEU A 152 7.14 13.74 -3.80
CA LEU A 152 6.35 13.79 -2.58
C LEU A 152 4.96 14.39 -2.81
N ARG A 153 3.92 13.64 -2.44
CA ARG A 153 2.53 14.07 -2.39
C ARG A 153 2.21 14.90 -1.15
N GLU A 154 2.94 14.65 -0.07
CA GLU A 154 2.85 15.39 1.19
C GLU A 154 4.24 15.61 1.78
N PRO A 155 4.44 16.67 2.58
CA PRO A 155 5.71 16.93 3.23
C PRO A 155 5.98 15.90 4.33
N ILE A 156 7.27 15.73 4.67
CA ILE A 156 7.71 14.72 5.66
C ILE A 156 7.07 14.91 7.04
N GLU A 157 6.74 16.13 7.38
CA GLU A 157 6.05 16.49 8.63
C GLU A 157 4.67 15.80 8.75
N SER A 158 4.10 15.35 7.62
CA SER A 158 2.86 14.57 7.63
C SER A 158 2.99 13.20 8.29
N LEU A 159 4.22 12.71 8.51
CA LEU A 159 4.48 11.48 9.26
C LEU A 159 3.96 11.53 10.71
N THR A 160 3.73 12.72 11.26
CA THR A 160 3.11 12.89 12.60
C THR A 160 1.75 12.22 12.74
N ARG A 161 1.07 11.92 11.63
CA ARG A 161 -0.23 11.23 11.65
C ARG A 161 -0.12 9.70 11.66
N ALA A 162 1.07 9.16 11.33
CA ALA A 162 1.27 7.73 11.21
C ALA A 162 1.32 7.06 12.59
N GLY A 163 0.51 6.03 12.82
CA GLY A 163 0.67 5.16 13.99
C GLY A 163 1.77 4.11 13.78
N MET A 164 2.01 3.76 12.51
CA MET A 164 3.06 2.81 12.13
C MET A 164 3.77 3.29 10.86
N ILE A 165 5.09 3.14 10.82
CA ILE A 165 5.92 3.42 9.66
C ILE A 165 6.69 2.16 9.29
N VAL A 166 6.61 1.77 8.02
CA VAL A 166 7.34 0.61 7.50
C VAL A 166 8.39 1.08 6.51
N LEU A 167 9.65 0.83 6.82
CA LEU A 167 10.76 1.03 5.90
C LEU A 167 10.80 -0.16 4.94
N THR A 168 10.40 0.06 3.70
CA THR A 168 10.36 -0.97 2.65
C THR A 168 11.61 -0.95 1.80
N HIS A 169 11.83 -1.98 0.98
CA HIS A 169 13.02 -2.15 0.14
C HIS A 169 14.34 -2.09 0.95
N ALA A 170 14.31 -2.61 2.17
CA ALA A 170 15.46 -2.54 3.05
C ALA A 170 16.62 -3.46 2.60
N GLU A 171 16.34 -4.41 1.70
CA GLU A 171 17.35 -5.25 1.04
C GLU A 171 18.25 -4.47 0.07
N ARG A 172 17.85 -3.25 -0.33
CA ARG A 172 18.55 -2.43 -1.32
C ARG A 172 19.49 -1.39 -0.70
N VAL A 173 19.52 -1.30 0.61
CA VAL A 173 20.30 -0.30 1.32
C VAL A 173 21.11 -0.96 2.44
N GLU A 174 22.19 -0.31 2.81
CA GLU A 174 23.00 -0.74 3.94
C GLU A 174 22.28 -0.47 5.28
N GLU A 175 22.60 -1.23 6.31
CA GLU A 175 22.00 -1.11 7.64
C GLU A 175 22.20 0.29 8.27
N ARG A 176 23.27 0.98 7.91
CA ARG A 176 23.49 2.39 8.31
C ARG A 176 22.38 3.32 7.80
N GLU A 177 21.83 3.07 6.60
CA GLU A 177 20.74 3.87 6.06
C GLU A 177 19.42 3.57 6.79
N ILE A 178 19.16 2.31 7.14
CA ILE A 178 18.00 1.94 7.97
C ILE A 178 18.07 2.63 9.33
N THR A 179 19.25 2.63 9.96
CA THR A 179 19.48 3.32 11.24
C THR A 179 19.24 4.83 11.11
N ARG A 180 19.73 5.44 10.02
CA ARG A 180 19.51 6.86 9.72
C ARG A 180 18.01 7.17 9.54
N LEU A 181 17.28 6.33 8.80
CA LEU A 181 15.86 6.51 8.57
C LEU A 181 15.02 6.33 9.84
N ARG A 182 15.38 5.38 10.71
CA ARG A 182 14.77 5.26 12.04
C ARG A 182 14.95 6.54 12.86
N ALA A 183 16.15 7.13 12.85
CA ALA A 183 16.42 8.38 13.53
C ALA A 183 15.66 9.57 12.90
N LEU A 184 15.49 9.57 11.57
CA LEU A 184 14.69 10.56 10.85
C LEU A 184 13.23 10.48 11.27
N VAL A 185 12.66 9.28 11.28
CA VAL A 185 11.27 9.03 11.70
C VAL A 185 11.07 9.45 13.16
N ALA A 186 11.96 9.05 14.07
CA ALA A 186 11.87 9.39 15.49
C ALA A 186 11.88 10.91 15.75
N ARG A 187 12.56 11.69 14.88
CA ARG A 187 12.52 13.18 14.97
C ARG A 187 11.18 13.75 14.49
N GLN A 188 10.51 13.11 13.54
CA GLN A 188 9.23 13.57 12.98
C GLN A 188 8.05 13.08 13.82
N ASN A 189 8.11 11.84 14.27
CA ASN A 189 7.06 11.18 15.04
C ASN A 189 7.66 10.14 15.98
N PRO A 190 8.00 10.52 17.23
CA PRO A 190 8.59 9.61 18.21
C PRO A 190 7.63 8.51 18.68
N ASP A 191 6.32 8.71 18.51
CA ASP A 191 5.29 7.77 18.98
C ASP A 191 4.97 6.68 17.96
N ALA A 192 5.42 6.83 16.70
CA ALA A 192 5.17 5.84 15.65
C ALA A 192 6.00 4.57 15.85
N SER A 193 5.35 3.41 15.74
CA SER A 193 6.06 2.14 15.61
C SER A 193 6.81 2.06 14.29
N VAL A 194 8.10 1.69 14.29
CA VAL A 194 8.91 1.59 13.08
C VAL A 194 9.30 0.15 12.81
N LEU A 195 8.79 -0.40 11.71
CA LEU A 195 9.12 -1.72 11.20
C LEU A 195 10.02 -1.63 9.97
N VAL A 196 10.68 -2.74 9.66
CA VAL A 196 11.52 -2.88 8.45
C VAL A 196 11.00 -4.07 7.65
N ALA A 197 10.75 -3.85 6.37
CA ALA A 197 10.29 -4.88 5.45
C ALA A 197 11.33 -5.07 4.32
N ARG A 198 11.58 -6.32 4.01
CA ARG A 198 12.47 -6.76 2.93
C ARG A 198 11.69 -7.65 1.97
N HIS A 199 11.94 -7.52 0.69
CA HIS A 199 11.50 -8.50 -0.29
C HIS A 199 12.48 -9.67 -0.27
N ALA A 200 11.92 -10.85 -0.27
CA ALA A 200 12.68 -12.08 -0.40
C ALA A 200 11.94 -13.00 -1.37
N TRP A 201 12.67 -13.64 -2.24
CA TRP A 201 12.13 -14.70 -3.08
C TRP A 201 11.81 -15.91 -2.20
N SER A 202 10.60 -16.43 -2.31
CA SER A 202 10.19 -17.66 -1.63
C SER A 202 10.23 -18.88 -2.55
N GLY A 203 10.22 -18.68 -3.87
CA GLY A 203 10.19 -19.70 -4.89
C GLY A 203 9.78 -19.11 -6.24
N PHE A 204 9.59 -20.00 -7.20
CA PHE A 204 9.10 -19.71 -8.53
C PHE A 204 7.88 -20.58 -8.81
N VAL A 205 7.00 -20.13 -9.70
CA VAL A 205 5.93 -20.95 -10.25
C VAL A 205 6.29 -21.22 -11.72
N GLN A 206 6.52 -22.49 -12.05
CA GLN A 206 6.78 -22.93 -13.41
C GLN A 206 5.46 -23.24 -14.11
N HIS A 207 5.21 -22.57 -15.23
CA HIS A 207 4.09 -22.87 -16.10
C HIS A 207 4.57 -23.69 -17.29
N THR A 208 4.14 -24.95 -17.38
CA THR A 208 4.48 -25.84 -18.48
C THR A 208 3.24 -26.12 -19.33
N ARG A 209 3.36 -25.93 -20.65
CA ARG A 209 2.29 -26.28 -21.57
C ARG A 209 2.33 -27.77 -21.88
N GLN A 210 1.25 -28.49 -21.54
CA GLN A 210 1.03 -29.87 -21.87
C GLN A 210 -0.15 -29.99 -22.86
N ASP A 211 -0.38 -31.19 -23.41
CA ASP A 211 -1.53 -31.44 -24.32
C ASP A 211 -2.87 -31.19 -23.65
N SER A 212 -2.97 -31.34 -22.33
CA SER A 212 -4.16 -31.09 -21.51
C SER A 212 -4.36 -29.63 -21.11
N GLY A 213 -3.42 -28.71 -21.41
CA GLY A 213 -3.42 -27.31 -21.00
C GLY A 213 -2.16 -26.88 -20.27
N TRP A 214 -2.25 -25.77 -19.51
CA TRP A 214 -1.15 -25.30 -18.68
C TRP A 214 -1.15 -26.02 -17.33
N VAL A 215 0.01 -26.46 -16.90
CA VAL A 215 0.27 -27.04 -15.58
C VAL A 215 1.18 -26.10 -14.81
N GLU A 216 0.84 -25.83 -13.56
CA GLU A 216 1.62 -25.00 -12.63
C GLU A 216 2.32 -25.91 -11.62
N GLU A 217 3.59 -25.65 -11.37
CA GLU A 217 4.41 -26.36 -10.40
C GLU A 217 5.25 -25.35 -9.61
N ASP A 218 5.22 -25.47 -8.27
CA ASP A 218 6.09 -24.68 -7.41
C ASP A 218 7.51 -25.21 -7.46
N VAL A 219 8.48 -24.34 -7.77
CA VAL A 219 9.90 -24.67 -7.91
C VAL A 219 10.70 -23.88 -6.87
N GLY A 220 11.49 -24.57 -6.09
CA GLY A 220 12.35 -23.96 -5.08
C GLY A 220 13.46 -23.10 -5.70
N ILE A 221 13.91 -22.05 -4.98
CA ILE A 221 14.98 -21.17 -5.45
C ILE A 221 16.27 -21.96 -5.75
N ASP A 222 16.58 -22.94 -4.91
CA ASP A 222 17.80 -23.73 -5.04
C ASP A 222 17.81 -24.66 -6.26
N GLU A 223 16.63 -25.04 -6.75
CA GLU A 223 16.50 -25.91 -7.94
C GLU A 223 16.88 -25.18 -9.24
N LEU A 224 16.81 -23.84 -9.24
CA LEU A 224 17.08 -23.00 -10.40
C LEU A 224 18.44 -22.29 -10.34
N ARG A 225 19.29 -22.62 -9.37
CA ARG A 225 20.53 -21.89 -9.07
C ARG A 225 21.51 -21.78 -10.24
N ASP A 226 21.58 -22.81 -11.09
CA ASP A 226 22.53 -22.89 -12.21
C ASP A 226 21.87 -22.64 -13.58
N GLU A 227 20.59 -22.21 -13.57
CA GLU A 227 19.84 -21.94 -14.80
C GLU A 227 20.02 -20.50 -15.28
N VAL A 228 19.99 -20.31 -16.60
CA VAL A 228 20.06 -18.97 -17.22
C VAL A 228 18.67 -18.54 -17.65
N PHE A 229 18.19 -17.44 -17.07
CA PHE A 229 16.85 -16.91 -17.33
C PHE A 229 16.89 -15.64 -18.18
N ARG A 230 15.84 -15.48 -19.00
CA ARG A 230 15.48 -14.17 -19.55
C ARG A 230 14.39 -13.56 -18.67
N VAL A 231 14.73 -12.46 -18.01
CA VAL A 231 13.78 -11.77 -17.14
C VAL A 231 12.93 -10.77 -17.97
N VAL A 232 11.62 -10.82 -17.78
CA VAL A 232 10.66 -9.85 -18.32
C VAL A 232 9.83 -9.34 -17.16
N CYS A 233 9.80 -8.05 -16.93
CA CYS A 233 9.01 -7.45 -15.85
C CYS A 233 8.25 -6.22 -16.34
N GLY A 234 7.01 -6.04 -15.83
CA GLY A 234 6.15 -4.89 -16.09
C GLY A 234 5.91 -4.04 -14.84
N ILE A 235 6.91 -3.92 -13.95
CA ILE A 235 6.81 -3.18 -12.70
C ILE A 235 7.37 -1.76 -12.82
N GLY A 236 6.85 -0.82 -11.99
CA GLY A 236 7.25 0.59 -12.02
C GLY A 236 8.70 0.90 -11.64
N ASN A 237 9.46 -0.10 -11.16
CA ASN A 237 10.88 0.00 -10.86
C ASN A 237 11.58 -1.32 -11.25
N ALA A 238 11.89 -1.44 -12.54
CA ALA A 238 12.50 -2.65 -13.11
C ALA A 238 13.90 -2.96 -12.54
N ASP A 239 14.68 -1.91 -12.20
CA ASP A 239 16.01 -2.06 -11.57
C ASP A 239 15.95 -2.76 -10.20
N ALA A 240 14.76 -2.85 -9.67
CA ALA A 240 14.49 -3.56 -8.44
C ALA A 240 14.54 -5.07 -8.56
N PHE A 241 14.43 -5.57 -9.77
CA PHE A 241 14.22 -6.98 -10.06
C PHE A 241 15.53 -7.70 -10.41
N LEU A 242 16.55 -6.93 -10.74
CA LEU A 242 17.89 -7.40 -11.06
C LEU A 242 18.82 -7.34 -9.84
#